data_6b2365a6bacdb741fc8aec15f14038cb
#
_entry.id   6b2365a6bacdb741fc8aec15f14038cb
#
_cell.length_a   1.000
_cell.length_b   1.000
_cell.length_c   1.000
_cell.angle_alpha   90.00
_cell.angle_beta   90.00
_cell.angle_gamma   90.00
#
_symmetry.space_group_name_H-M   'P 1'
#
loop_
_entity.id
_entity.type
_entity.pdbx_description
1 polymer ?
#
loop_
_entity_poly.entity_id
_entity_poly.type
_entity_poly.pdbx_seq_one_letter_code
_entity_poly.pdbx_strand_id
1 'polypeptide(L)'
;MKKLLLIAISAVFALGVFAQGPNGSGSYYQNASGKKGAQLKTALFNIISKSARDVGYDGLLSAYHTTDKRPDGYLRDWYSPSNKFEIGGPAENRSYKKEGDGYNREHLVPQSWFGSGKPKSDLIQVVPTDGYVNNRRSNYPFADVASATYTSKDGCKLGTCATPGYNSTVFEPLDNIKGDIARIYFYMATRYEDIVADWDGATASIVFAGNKYPAFNEWYLKLLFEWSKADPVDEVEIARNNAVYWGNDNKKDLQSNRNPFVDYPGLEEYIWGSKKDEVFIYDDYQGAQGGGIATVASPVISPDAGVYDDEVEIEILTSTAGASIYYTTDGTTPTSASTLYEGTFKLTASATVKAVAIKDGVSSWTSSATYTIRSSGGSEAPSNASIALNNAFFNTSYTGSINKDDSDDLVGTMDGITVIYSLGRDGANRYCNDSQIRLYQNNTLTVSVDQGTITMIEFELVTTSTKVLSASTGTMNGLVWVGDASSVVFSVNSGSGNMQIKNIKVTVSVPSGIHHYLSPVNQHPKTYNLKGQRVKRYGRGIYVKNGKKIIIH
;
A
#
# COMPACT_ATOMS: atom_id res chain seq x y z
N MET A 1 0.84 -52.83 50.93
CA MET A 1 0.63 -51.44 50.45
C MET A 1 1.78 -51.07 49.49
N LYS A 2 1.55 -51.26 48.19
CA LYS A 2 2.55 -50.93 47.14
C LYS A 2 2.26 -49.48 46.67
N LYS A 3 3.21 -48.58 46.90
CA LYS A 3 3.15 -47.21 46.33
C LYS A 3 3.58 -47.27 44.88
N LEU A 4 2.67 -46.99 43.96
CA LEU A 4 2.95 -46.72 42.54
C LEU A 4 3.55 -45.32 42.45
N LEU A 5 4.78 -45.26 41.94
CA LEU A 5 5.45 -44.02 41.60
C LEU A 5 5.10 -43.69 40.13
N LEU A 6 4.23 -42.69 39.91
CA LEU A 6 3.98 -42.16 38.57
C LEU A 6 5.15 -41.23 38.19
N ILE A 7 5.96 -41.66 37.26
CA ILE A 7 6.94 -40.78 36.60
C ILE A 7 6.24 -40.10 35.44
N ALA A 8 5.93 -38.81 35.61
CA ALA A 8 5.49 -37.96 34.50
C ALA A 8 6.72 -37.64 33.63
N ILE A 9 6.78 -38.23 32.46
CA ILE A 9 7.73 -37.84 31.43
C ILE A 9 7.16 -36.60 30.76
N SER A 10 7.65 -35.43 31.17
CA SER A 10 7.42 -34.20 30.44
C SER A 10 8.27 -34.25 29.17
N ALA A 11 7.61 -34.57 28.04
CA ALA A 11 8.22 -34.37 26.73
C ALA A 11 8.29 -32.85 26.48
N VAL A 12 9.45 -32.28 26.73
CA VAL A 12 9.78 -30.93 26.26
C VAL A 12 9.90 -31.03 24.74
N PHE A 13 8.82 -30.73 24.03
CA PHE A 13 8.94 -30.36 22.64
C PHE A 13 9.69 -29.02 22.61
N ALA A 14 10.99 -29.06 22.37
CA ALA A 14 11.72 -27.90 21.89
C ALA A 14 11.17 -27.61 20.50
N LEU A 15 10.12 -26.82 20.42
CA LEU A 15 9.78 -26.07 19.23
C LEU A 15 10.98 -25.18 18.97
N GLY A 16 11.80 -25.55 17.98
CA GLY A 16 12.84 -24.66 17.48
C GLY A 16 12.17 -23.35 17.09
N VAL A 17 12.33 -22.34 17.91
CA VAL A 17 12.06 -20.96 17.50
C VAL A 17 13.07 -20.69 16.41
N PHE A 18 12.65 -20.86 15.16
CA PHE A 18 13.44 -20.36 14.05
C PHE A 18 13.48 -18.85 14.21
N ALA A 19 14.69 -18.33 14.47
CA ALA A 19 14.89 -16.88 14.49
C ALA A 19 14.33 -16.32 13.20
N GLN A 20 13.28 -15.50 13.31
CA GLN A 20 12.74 -14.78 12.17
C GLN A 20 13.67 -13.59 11.94
N GLY A 21 14.34 -13.56 10.79
CA GLY A 21 15.11 -12.39 10.40
C GLY A 21 14.23 -11.14 10.33
N PRO A 22 14.81 -9.94 10.35
CA PRO A 22 14.06 -8.69 10.32
C PRO A 22 13.13 -8.62 9.10
N ASN A 23 12.01 -7.89 9.23
CA ASN A 23 11.03 -7.67 8.18
C ASN A 23 10.44 -8.95 7.56
N GLY A 24 10.34 -10.02 8.33
CA GLY A 24 9.83 -11.32 7.87
C GLY A 24 10.79 -12.05 6.93
N SER A 25 12.07 -11.71 6.91
CA SER A 25 13.08 -12.37 6.06
C SER A 25 13.43 -13.81 6.51
N GLY A 26 13.01 -14.22 7.70
CA GLY A 26 13.25 -15.57 8.21
C GLY A 26 14.73 -15.94 8.18
N SER A 27 15.04 -17.12 7.65
CA SER A 27 16.42 -17.61 7.49
C SER A 27 17.08 -17.18 6.16
N TYR A 28 16.47 -16.23 5.42
CA TYR A 28 16.94 -15.85 4.09
C TYR A 28 18.44 -15.49 4.05
N TYR A 29 18.94 -14.78 5.06
CA TYR A 29 20.33 -14.34 5.15
C TYR A 29 21.24 -15.24 5.99
N GLN A 30 20.79 -16.42 6.42
CA GLN A 30 21.55 -17.31 7.31
C GLN A 30 22.97 -17.62 6.80
N ASN A 31 23.13 -17.80 5.49
CA ASN A 31 24.42 -18.11 4.88
C ASN A 31 25.41 -16.92 4.85
N ALA A 32 24.97 -15.71 5.22
CA ALA A 32 25.84 -14.55 5.41
C ALA A 32 26.43 -14.48 6.83
N SER A 33 25.87 -15.26 7.79
CA SER A 33 26.32 -15.27 9.18
C SER A 33 27.79 -15.70 9.30
N GLY A 34 28.53 -15.07 10.21
CA GLY A 34 29.94 -15.30 10.42
C GLY A 34 30.88 -14.71 9.36
N LYS A 35 30.36 -13.91 8.43
CA LYS A 35 31.15 -13.22 7.40
C LYS A 35 31.34 -11.75 7.74
N LYS A 36 32.37 -11.12 7.11
CA LYS A 36 32.70 -9.71 7.30
C LYS A 36 33.29 -9.11 6.03
N GLY A 37 33.26 -7.80 5.87
CA GLY A 37 33.86 -7.08 4.78
C GLY A 37 33.51 -7.63 3.39
N ALA A 38 34.51 -7.81 2.54
CA ALA A 38 34.31 -8.37 1.20
C ALA A 38 33.69 -9.78 1.20
N GLN A 39 33.99 -10.60 2.20
CA GLN A 39 33.40 -11.94 2.31
C GLN A 39 31.89 -11.87 2.59
N LEU A 40 31.46 -10.92 3.42
CA LEU A 40 30.05 -10.68 3.68
C LEU A 40 29.34 -10.22 2.42
N LYS A 41 29.91 -9.27 1.69
CA LYS A 41 29.38 -8.80 0.41
C LYS A 41 29.18 -9.95 -0.59
N THR A 42 30.17 -10.81 -0.77
CA THR A 42 30.08 -11.97 -1.66
C THR A 42 29.04 -13.00 -1.17
N ALA A 43 28.92 -13.22 0.13
CA ALA A 43 27.89 -14.10 0.67
C ALA A 43 26.48 -13.56 0.39
N LEU A 44 26.26 -12.26 0.58
CA LEU A 44 25.00 -11.58 0.23
C LEU A 44 24.73 -11.64 -1.28
N PHE A 45 25.74 -11.40 -2.14
CA PHE A 45 25.61 -11.60 -3.58
C PHE A 45 25.05 -12.98 -3.92
N ASN A 46 25.61 -14.04 -3.35
CA ASN A 46 25.17 -15.41 -3.60
C ASN A 46 23.72 -15.64 -3.15
N ILE A 47 23.31 -15.05 -2.01
CA ILE A 47 21.96 -15.19 -1.46
C ILE A 47 20.95 -14.47 -2.34
N ILE A 48 21.15 -13.16 -2.57
CA ILE A 48 20.18 -12.32 -3.28
C ILE A 48 20.15 -12.57 -4.79
N SER A 49 21.12 -13.31 -5.33
CA SER A 49 21.19 -13.69 -6.73
C SER A 49 20.53 -15.02 -7.03
N LYS A 50 20.53 -15.95 -6.07
CA LYS A 50 20.16 -17.35 -6.28
C LYS A 50 18.73 -17.56 -6.75
N SER A 51 17.79 -16.79 -6.19
CA SER A 51 16.36 -16.92 -6.49
C SER A 51 15.79 -15.73 -7.26
N ALA A 52 16.64 -14.75 -7.57
CA ALA A 52 16.19 -13.54 -8.24
C ALA A 52 15.65 -13.86 -9.64
N ARG A 53 14.45 -13.37 -9.91
CA ARG A 53 13.78 -13.46 -11.21
C ARG A 53 13.91 -12.15 -11.96
N ASP A 54 13.92 -12.23 -13.26
CA ASP A 54 13.81 -11.06 -14.13
C ASP A 54 12.33 -10.87 -14.48
N VAL A 55 11.75 -9.78 -14.02
CA VAL A 55 10.36 -9.42 -14.37
C VAL A 55 10.23 -8.92 -15.81
N GLY A 56 11.35 -8.68 -16.48
CA GLY A 56 11.42 -8.05 -17.79
C GLY A 56 11.12 -6.55 -17.74
N TYR A 57 11.63 -5.81 -18.70
CA TYR A 57 11.53 -4.35 -18.71
C TYR A 57 10.07 -3.86 -18.78
N ASP A 58 9.20 -4.55 -19.53
CA ASP A 58 7.77 -4.20 -19.61
C ASP A 58 6.99 -4.68 -18.39
N GLY A 59 7.46 -5.74 -17.74
CA GLY A 59 6.87 -6.24 -16.49
C GLY A 59 7.01 -5.28 -15.31
N LEU A 60 7.99 -4.37 -15.34
CA LEU A 60 8.17 -3.32 -14.30
C LEU A 60 6.91 -2.47 -14.13
N LEU A 61 6.26 -2.05 -15.21
CA LEU A 61 5.05 -1.22 -15.15
C LEU A 61 3.91 -1.94 -14.44
N SER A 62 3.74 -3.23 -14.74
CA SER A 62 2.73 -4.05 -14.04
C SER A 62 3.09 -4.26 -12.56
N ALA A 63 4.38 -4.36 -12.24
CA ALA A 63 4.86 -4.55 -10.88
C ALA A 63 4.58 -3.33 -9.97
N TYR A 64 4.57 -2.12 -10.53
CA TYR A 64 4.30 -0.89 -9.77
C TYR A 64 2.92 -0.86 -9.10
N HIS A 65 1.94 -1.63 -9.60
CA HIS A 65 0.65 -1.82 -8.90
C HIS A 65 0.81 -2.41 -7.49
N THR A 66 1.94 -3.10 -7.25
CA THR A 66 2.25 -3.77 -5.99
C THR A 66 3.32 -3.03 -5.20
N THR A 67 4.38 -2.58 -5.88
CA THR A 67 5.58 -2.06 -5.22
C THR A 67 5.53 -0.55 -4.99
N ASP A 68 4.83 0.19 -5.84
CA ASP A 68 4.88 1.65 -5.85
C ASP A 68 3.48 2.29 -5.89
N LYS A 69 2.46 1.59 -5.36
CA LYS A 69 1.11 2.13 -5.20
C LYS A 69 0.96 2.78 -3.83
N ARG A 70 0.55 4.04 -3.81
CA ARG A 70 0.28 4.81 -2.58
C ARG A 70 -1.06 4.39 -1.93
N PRO A 71 -1.25 4.64 -0.63
CA PRO A 71 -2.53 4.38 0.04
C PRO A 71 -3.74 5.11 -0.57
N ASP A 72 -3.52 6.27 -1.22
CA ASP A 72 -4.55 7.02 -1.93
C ASP A 72 -4.86 6.47 -3.34
N GLY A 73 -4.20 5.36 -3.72
CA GLY A 73 -4.43 4.64 -4.97
C GLY A 73 -3.58 5.11 -6.16
N TYR A 74 -2.89 6.24 -6.04
CA TYR A 74 -2.01 6.77 -7.09
C TYR A 74 -0.62 6.13 -7.07
N LEU A 75 0.12 6.33 -8.16
CA LEU A 75 1.52 5.95 -8.28
C LEU A 75 2.39 6.73 -7.29
N ARG A 76 3.35 6.07 -6.64
CA ARG A 76 4.42 6.72 -5.90
C ARG A 76 5.45 7.24 -6.90
N ASP A 77 5.39 8.50 -7.23
CA ASP A 77 6.41 9.17 -8.03
C ASP A 77 7.58 9.55 -7.11
N TRP A 78 8.77 8.98 -7.38
CA TRP A 78 9.92 9.15 -6.48
C TRP A 78 10.52 10.57 -6.53
N TYR A 79 10.40 11.27 -7.67
CA TYR A 79 10.95 12.63 -7.81
C TYR A 79 9.89 13.71 -7.61
N SER A 80 8.62 13.36 -7.79
CA SER A 80 7.52 14.32 -7.78
C SER A 80 6.30 13.76 -7.02
N PRO A 81 6.40 13.59 -5.69
CA PRO A 81 5.35 12.97 -4.88
C PRO A 81 4.03 13.75 -4.89
N SER A 82 4.02 15.02 -5.31
CA SER A 82 2.79 15.79 -5.48
C SER A 82 1.98 15.37 -6.71
N ASN A 83 2.56 14.60 -7.64
CA ASN A 83 1.87 14.07 -8.81
C ASN A 83 0.83 13.01 -8.41
N LYS A 84 -0.26 12.94 -9.20
CA LYS A 84 -1.35 11.97 -9.04
C LYS A 84 -1.52 11.17 -10.32
N PHE A 85 -0.52 10.38 -10.64
CA PHE A 85 -0.59 9.48 -11.78
C PHE A 85 -1.35 8.20 -11.41
N GLU A 86 -2.26 7.77 -12.27
CA GLU A 86 -2.87 6.45 -12.21
C GLU A 86 -1.91 5.43 -12.81
N ILE A 87 -1.71 4.30 -12.12
CA ILE A 87 -0.85 3.23 -12.61
C ILE A 87 -1.55 2.54 -13.78
N GLY A 88 -0.86 2.40 -14.92
CA GLY A 88 -1.46 1.90 -16.17
C GLY A 88 -2.39 2.90 -16.85
N GLY A 89 -2.43 4.14 -16.36
CA GLY A 89 -3.25 5.21 -16.90
C GLY A 89 -2.59 5.93 -18.11
N PRO A 90 -3.26 6.95 -18.66
CA PRO A 90 -2.81 7.64 -19.88
C PRO A 90 -1.50 8.44 -19.71
N ALA A 91 -1.01 8.61 -18.48
CA ALA A 91 0.26 9.26 -18.17
C ALA A 91 1.47 8.32 -18.28
N GLU A 92 1.22 7.00 -18.39
CA GLU A 92 2.28 6.00 -18.49
C GLU A 92 2.99 6.08 -19.84
N ASN A 93 4.33 6.18 -19.82
CA ASN A 93 5.17 6.29 -21.03
C ASN A 93 4.72 7.37 -22.03
N ARG A 94 3.97 8.35 -21.58
CA ARG A 94 3.53 9.46 -22.41
C ARG A 94 4.72 10.39 -22.73
N SER A 95 4.71 11.01 -23.92
CA SER A 95 5.61 12.12 -24.21
C SER A 95 5.35 13.27 -23.23
N TYR A 96 6.40 13.75 -22.58
CA TYR A 96 6.36 14.82 -21.60
C TYR A 96 7.15 16.04 -22.09
N LYS A 97 6.57 17.24 -21.86
CA LYS A 97 7.21 18.55 -22.18
C LYS A 97 7.48 19.34 -20.91
N LYS A 98 6.83 19.00 -19.81
CA LYS A 98 6.94 19.61 -18.48
C LYS A 98 6.66 18.59 -17.40
N GLU A 99 6.93 18.97 -16.17
CA GLU A 99 6.57 18.19 -14.99
C GLU A 99 5.06 17.95 -14.91
N GLY A 100 4.67 16.74 -14.53
CA GLY A 100 3.27 16.32 -14.40
C GLY A 100 2.62 15.83 -15.70
N ASP A 101 3.32 15.84 -16.84
CA ASP A 101 2.76 15.36 -18.10
C ASP A 101 2.66 13.82 -18.17
N GLY A 102 3.60 13.12 -17.52
CA GLY A 102 3.63 11.65 -17.52
C GLY A 102 4.80 11.10 -16.71
N TYR A 103 4.76 9.79 -16.49
CA TYR A 103 5.80 9.07 -15.77
C TYR A 103 6.46 7.99 -16.63
N ASN A 104 7.67 7.62 -16.25
CA ASN A 104 8.43 6.57 -16.88
C ASN A 104 9.23 5.75 -15.83
N ARG A 105 10.05 4.84 -16.31
CA ARG A 105 10.94 3.99 -15.52
C ARG A 105 12.28 4.67 -15.35
N GLU A 106 12.59 5.05 -14.12
CA GLU A 106 13.89 5.61 -13.75
C GLU A 106 14.85 4.51 -13.33
N HIS A 107 16.05 4.50 -13.90
CA HIS A 107 17.17 3.70 -13.45
C HIS A 107 18.00 4.51 -12.46
N LEU A 108 17.85 4.27 -11.15
CA LEU A 108 18.61 5.00 -10.13
C LEU A 108 20.14 4.86 -10.36
N VAL A 109 20.61 3.65 -10.66
CA VAL A 109 21.91 3.46 -11.31
C VAL A 109 21.69 3.53 -12.82
N PRO A 110 22.22 4.54 -13.53
CA PRO A 110 21.91 4.79 -14.93
C PRO A 110 22.15 3.58 -15.84
N GLN A 111 21.19 3.28 -16.71
CA GLN A 111 21.32 2.18 -17.67
C GLN A 111 22.56 2.33 -18.55
N SER A 112 22.95 3.56 -18.89
CA SER A 112 24.15 3.84 -19.69
C SER A 112 25.45 3.37 -19.04
N TRP A 113 25.46 3.07 -17.75
CA TRP A 113 26.64 2.60 -17.01
C TRP A 113 26.85 1.09 -17.11
N PHE A 114 25.78 0.32 -17.26
CA PHE A 114 25.83 -1.15 -17.35
C PHE A 114 25.27 -1.70 -18.67
N GLY A 115 24.70 -0.86 -19.53
CA GLY A 115 24.21 -1.26 -20.84
C GLY A 115 22.93 -2.09 -20.80
N SER A 116 23.01 -3.33 -21.32
CA SER A 116 21.90 -4.29 -21.33
C SER A 116 22.10 -5.38 -20.28
N GLY A 117 21.05 -6.16 -20.00
CA GLY A 117 21.10 -7.29 -19.08
C GLY A 117 20.21 -7.11 -17.86
N LYS A 118 20.39 -7.97 -16.86
CA LYS A 118 19.52 -8.05 -15.66
C LYS A 118 19.38 -6.75 -14.88
N PRO A 119 20.40 -5.87 -14.74
CA PRO A 119 20.22 -4.60 -14.03
C PRO A 119 19.13 -3.72 -14.63
N LYS A 120 18.86 -3.82 -15.94
CA LYS A 120 17.87 -3.01 -16.67
C LYS A 120 16.43 -3.23 -16.18
N SER A 121 16.11 -4.41 -15.68
CA SER A 121 14.77 -4.79 -15.22
C SER A 121 14.74 -5.13 -13.74
N ASP A 122 15.77 -4.74 -12.97
CA ASP A 122 15.80 -4.96 -11.53
C ASP A 122 14.82 -4.01 -10.82
N LEU A 123 13.76 -4.59 -10.28
CA LEU A 123 12.64 -3.88 -9.67
C LEU A 123 13.05 -3.09 -8.40
N ILE A 124 14.16 -3.46 -7.74
CA ILE A 124 14.66 -2.72 -6.59
C ILE A 124 15.18 -1.35 -7.04
N GLN A 125 15.92 -1.29 -8.16
CA GLN A 125 16.55 -0.05 -8.61
C GLN A 125 15.78 0.69 -9.70
N VAL A 126 14.82 0.06 -10.39
CA VAL A 126 14.00 0.72 -11.40
C VAL A 126 12.68 1.15 -10.79
N VAL A 127 12.50 2.45 -10.66
CA VAL A 127 11.39 3.07 -9.95
C VAL A 127 10.59 4.01 -10.86
N PRO A 128 9.31 4.25 -10.58
CA PRO A 128 8.53 5.21 -11.36
C PRO A 128 8.84 6.65 -10.94
N THR A 129 9.04 7.51 -11.92
CA THR A 129 9.29 8.94 -11.70
C THR A 129 8.63 9.79 -12.77
N ASP A 130 8.39 11.06 -12.47
CA ASP A 130 8.07 12.07 -13.46
C ASP A 130 9.07 12.03 -14.61
N GLY A 131 8.57 11.84 -15.82
CA GLY A 131 9.42 11.64 -17.00
C GLY A 131 10.24 12.87 -17.37
N TYR A 132 9.71 14.08 -17.09
CA TYR A 132 10.44 15.31 -17.34
C TYR A 132 11.59 15.52 -16.34
N VAL A 133 11.35 15.25 -15.06
CA VAL A 133 12.36 15.36 -14.01
C VAL A 133 13.44 14.29 -14.22
N ASN A 134 13.06 13.06 -14.56
CA ASN A 134 14.00 12.00 -14.96
C ASN A 134 14.85 12.41 -16.16
N ASN A 135 14.27 13.02 -17.19
CA ASN A 135 15.03 13.52 -18.33
C ASN A 135 16.02 14.63 -17.93
N ARG A 136 15.69 15.48 -16.96
CA ARG A 136 16.62 16.45 -16.38
C ARG A 136 17.76 15.79 -15.61
N ARG A 137 17.45 14.73 -14.85
CA ARG A 137 18.45 13.94 -14.15
C ARG A 137 19.43 13.29 -15.14
N SER A 138 18.94 12.78 -16.27
CA SER A 138 19.77 12.12 -17.28
C SER A 138 20.61 10.98 -16.66
N ASN A 139 21.94 10.97 -16.83
CA ASN A 139 22.87 10.02 -16.23
C ASN A 139 23.84 10.67 -15.25
N TYR A 140 23.50 11.85 -14.74
CA TYR A 140 24.34 12.51 -13.73
C TYR A 140 24.34 11.71 -12.42
N PRO A 141 25.49 11.65 -11.71
CA PRO A 141 25.53 11.05 -10.37
C PRO A 141 24.57 11.75 -9.41
N PHE A 142 24.07 11.03 -8.46
CA PHE A 142 23.38 11.64 -7.32
C PHE A 142 24.41 12.26 -6.37
N ALA A 143 24.18 13.48 -5.94
CA ALA A 143 24.88 14.13 -4.82
C ALA A 143 24.17 15.42 -4.43
N ASP A 144 24.61 16.04 -3.33
CA ASP A 144 24.09 17.34 -2.90
C ASP A 144 24.52 18.47 -3.85
N VAL A 145 23.64 19.43 -4.11
CA VAL A 145 23.82 20.53 -5.06
C VAL A 145 24.15 21.83 -4.32
N ALA A 146 25.33 22.41 -4.62
CA ALA A 146 25.74 23.73 -4.10
C ALA A 146 25.05 24.88 -4.84
N SER A 147 24.90 24.77 -6.15
CA SER A 147 24.28 25.81 -6.99
C SER A 147 23.44 25.14 -8.08
N ALA A 148 22.12 25.28 -7.95
CA ALA A 148 21.16 24.67 -8.85
C ALA A 148 21.04 25.46 -10.16
N THR A 149 21.10 24.74 -11.28
CA THR A 149 20.73 25.24 -12.63
C THR A 149 19.26 24.88 -12.96
N TYR A 150 18.70 23.89 -12.26
CA TYR A 150 17.30 23.50 -12.33
C TYR A 150 16.85 23.04 -10.95
N THR A 151 15.62 23.39 -10.60
CA THR A 151 14.92 22.88 -9.41
C THR A 151 13.52 22.42 -9.86
N SER A 152 13.18 21.18 -9.56
CA SER A 152 11.84 20.64 -9.83
C SER A 152 10.79 21.27 -8.91
N LYS A 153 9.51 21.13 -9.28
CA LYS A 153 8.39 21.61 -8.49
C LYS A 153 8.42 21.11 -7.03
N ASP A 154 8.80 19.86 -6.84
CA ASP A 154 8.81 19.21 -5.51
C ASP A 154 10.18 19.29 -4.82
N GLY A 155 11.21 19.86 -5.47
CA GLY A 155 12.46 20.23 -4.82
C GLY A 155 13.71 19.46 -5.25
N CYS A 156 13.63 18.48 -6.18
CA CYS A 156 14.83 17.88 -6.77
C CYS A 156 15.65 18.94 -7.50
N LYS A 157 16.98 18.84 -7.45
CA LYS A 157 17.87 19.85 -8.05
C LYS A 157 18.87 19.23 -9.01
N LEU A 158 19.22 19.97 -10.06
CA LEU A 158 20.36 19.69 -10.93
C LEU A 158 21.33 20.87 -10.84
N GLY A 159 22.60 20.61 -10.65
CA GLY A 159 23.58 21.71 -10.54
C GLY A 159 24.95 21.24 -10.15
N THR A 160 25.79 22.19 -9.72
CA THR A 160 27.17 21.91 -9.29
C THR A 160 27.17 21.15 -7.96
N CYS A 161 28.01 20.12 -7.88
CA CYS A 161 28.14 19.29 -6.67
C CYS A 161 28.63 20.07 -5.46
N ALA A 162 28.00 19.87 -4.31
CA ALA A 162 28.45 20.38 -3.01
C ALA A 162 29.32 19.37 -2.25
N THR A 163 29.21 18.08 -2.61
CA THR A 163 29.91 17.00 -1.89
C THR A 163 31.40 17.02 -2.19
N PRO A 164 32.29 17.03 -1.18
CA PRO A 164 33.71 17.00 -1.36
C PRO A 164 34.18 15.78 -2.17
N GLY A 165 35.10 15.99 -3.10
CA GLY A 165 35.66 14.93 -3.96
C GLY A 165 35.12 14.92 -5.38
N TYR A 166 34.09 15.72 -5.67
CA TYR A 166 33.57 15.95 -7.01
C TYR A 166 33.06 17.38 -7.16
N ASN A 167 33.23 18.00 -8.31
CA ASN A 167 32.95 19.44 -8.54
C ASN A 167 32.16 19.73 -9.82
N SER A 168 31.59 18.72 -10.44
CA SER A 168 30.84 18.91 -11.70
C SER A 168 29.32 18.74 -11.44
N THR A 169 28.54 18.53 -12.50
CA THR A 169 27.09 18.45 -12.43
C THR A 169 26.62 17.16 -11.76
N VAL A 170 25.69 17.29 -10.80
CA VAL A 170 25.03 16.20 -10.09
C VAL A 170 23.55 16.50 -9.97
N PHE A 171 22.79 15.45 -9.65
CA PHE A 171 21.37 15.55 -9.34
C PHE A 171 21.13 15.27 -7.85
N GLU A 172 20.50 16.21 -7.16
CA GLU A 172 20.08 16.06 -5.77
C GLU A 172 18.62 15.66 -5.74
N PRO A 173 18.28 14.45 -5.24
CA PRO A 173 16.92 14.02 -5.03
C PRO A 173 16.31 14.68 -3.78
N LEU A 174 15.05 14.40 -3.50
CA LEU A 174 14.39 14.82 -2.25
C LEU A 174 15.08 14.19 -1.03
N ASP A 175 15.12 14.91 0.07
CA ASP A 175 15.82 14.46 1.29
C ASP A 175 15.26 13.14 1.85
N ASN A 176 13.96 12.92 1.76
CA ASN A 176 13.27 11.74 2.26
C ASN A 176 13.37 10.49 1.36
N ILE A 177 14.22 10.50 0.35
CA ILE A 177 14.57 9.33 -0.48
C ILE A 177 16.08 9.20 -0.68
N LYS A 178 16.88 10.05 -0.06
CA LYS A 178 18.36 9.98 -0.16
C LYS A 178 18.88 8.67 0.41
N GLY A 179 18.37 8.26 1.56
CA GLY A 179 18.70 6.99 2.20
C GLY A 179 18.25 5.79 1.38
N ASP A 180 17.02 5.82 0.84
CA ASP A 180 16.51 4.78 -0.06
C ASP A 180 17.46 4.58 -1.25
N ILE A 181 17.88 5.68 -1.88
CA ILE A 181 18.82 5.66 -3.01
C ILE A 181 20.18 5.11 -2.57
N ALA A 182 20.71 5.53 -1.42
CA ALA A 182 21.98 5.01 -0.90
C ALA A 182 21.93 3.48 -0.70
N ARG A 183 20.88 2.97 -0.06
CA ARG A 183 20.68 1.53 0.14
C ARG A 183 20.46 0.77 -1.17
N ILE A 184 19.87 1.40 -2.17
CA ILE A 184 19.77 0.82 -3.52
C ILE A 184 21.14 0.77 -4.20
N TYR A 185 21.99 1.78 -4.05
CA TYR A 185 23.37 1.72 -4.57
C TYR A 185 24.18 0.61 -3.90
N PHE A 186 24.11 0.46 -2.57
CA PHE A 186 24.72 -0.65 -1.85
C PHE A 186 24.21 -2.01 -2.35
N TYR A 187 22.90 -2.12 -2.57
CA TYR A 187 22.30 -3.32 -3.16
C TYR A 187 22.86 -3.58 -4.56
N MET A 188 22.90 -2.60 -5.43
CA MET A 188 23.36 -2.77 -6.81
C MET A 188 24.83 -3.21 -6.86
N ALA A 189 25.70 -2.61 -6.06
CA ALA A 189 27.09 -3.02 -5.94
C ALA A 189 27.26 -4.45 -5.39
N THR A 190 26.31 -4.90 -4.57
CA THR A 190 26.29 -6.24 -3.99
C THR A 190 25.64 -7.26 -4.94
N ARG A 191 24.45 -6.96 -5.46
CA ARG A 191 23.68 -7.85 -6.33
C ARG A 191 24.38 -8.16 -7.65
N TYR A 192 25.18 -7.23 -8.12
CA TYR A 192 25.89 -7.30 -9.38
C TYR A 192 27.40 -7.33 -9.20
N GLU A 193 27.86 -7.97 -8.11
CA GLU A 193 29.28 -8.11 -7.78
C GLU A 193 30.09 -8.75 -8.91
N ASP A 194 29.48 -9.65 -9.67
CA ASP A 194 30.10 -10.35 -10.79
C ASP A 194 30.41 -9.44 -12.00
N ILE A 195 29.70 -8.33 -12.15
CA ILE A 195 29.81 -7.43 -13.32
C ILE A 195 30.04 -5.96 -12.95
N VAL A 196 29.95 -5.55 -11.69
CA VAL A 196 30.06 -4.14 -11.30
C VAL A 196 31.44 -3.54 -11.62
N ALA A 197 32.47 -4.38 -11.70
CA ALA A 197 33.81 -3.95 -12.09
C ALA A 197 33.90 -3.51 -13.57
N ASP A 198 33.01 -4.00 -14.40
CA ASP A 198 32.98 -3.72 -15.85
C ASP A 198 32.01 -2.59 -16.19
N TRP A 199 31.36 -1.97 -15.18
CA TRP A 199 30.48 -0.84 -15.42
C TRP A 199 31.29 0.37 -15.82
N ASP A 200 31.02 0.88 -17.01
CA ASP A 200 31.74 1.95 -17.66
C ASP A 200 30.81 3.09 -18.08
N GLY A 201 31.31 4.00 -18.90
CA GLY A 201 30.62 5.19 -19.34
C GLY A 201 31.17 6.45 -18.68
N ALA A 202 30.92 7.57 -19.30
CA ALA A 202 31.57 8.86 -18.97
C ALA A 202 31.35 9.30 -17.51
N THR A 203 30.28 8.83 -16.85
CA THR A 203 29.94 9.18 -15.47
C THR A 203 29.98 7.99 -14.51
N ALA A 204 30.06 6.75 -14.99
CA ALA A 204 30.15 5.56 -14.16
C ALA A 204 31.43 5.55 -13.31
N SER A 205 32.59 5.85 -13.93
CA SER A 205 33.90 5.91 -13.25
C SER A 205 34.01 7.01 -12.19
N ILE A 206 33.07 7.94 -12.14
CA ILE A 206 32.99 8.95 -11.09
C ILE A 206 32.46 8.31 -9.79
N VAL A 207 31.58 7.34 -9.90
CA VAL A 207 30.89 6.64 -8.81
C VAL A 207 31.57 5.32 -8.48
N PHE A 208 31.80 4.50 -9.50
CA PHE A 208 32.35 3.14 -9.33
C PHE A 208 33.86 3.11 -9.60
N ALA A 209 34.56 2.38 -8.76
CA ALA A 209 36.02 2.29 -8.75
C ALA A 209 36.62 1.24 -9.73
N GLY A 210 35.76 0.63 -10.60
CA GLY A 210 36.19 -0.40 -11.55
C GLY A 210 36.68 -1.70 -10.89
N ASN A 211 36.16 -2.04 -9.74
CA ASN A 211 36.48 -3.27 -9.00
C ASN A 211 35.27 -3.83 -8.26
N LYS A 212 35.40 -5.09 -7.82
CA LYS A 212 34.33 -5.77 -7.08
C LYS A 212 34.21 -5.29 -5.63
N TYR A 213 35.30 -4.80 -5.05
CA TYR A 213 35.39 -4.32 -3.68
C TYR A 213 36.53 -3.29 -3.57
N PRO A 214 36.26 -2.09 -3.06
CA PRO A 214 35.03 -1.62 -2.43
C PRO A 214 33.87 -1.34 -3.40
N ALA A 215 34.06 -1.45 -4.70
CA ALA A 215 33.16 -1.11 -5.79
C ALA A 215 32.96 0.40 -6.02
N PHE A 216 32.94 1.20 -4.99
CA PHE A 216 32.72 2.66 -5.05
C PHE A 216 34.01 3.45 -4.89
N ASN A 217 34.05 4.62 -5.51
CA ASN A 217 35.04 5.65 -5.18
C ASN A 217 34.78 6.20 -3.77
N GLU A 218 35.85 6.58 -3.07
CA GLU A 218 35.80 6.95 -1.65
C GLU A 218 34.82 8.11 -1.37
N TRP A 219 34.83 9.15 -2.21
CA TRP A 219 33.93 10.30 -2.01
C TRP A 219 32.45 9.91 -2.08
N TYR A 220 32.12 9.02 -3.03
CA TYR A 220 30.74 8.58 -3.23
C TYR A 220 30.30 7.61 -2.13
N LEU A 221 31.20 6.73 -1.72
CA LEU A 221 30.93 5.83 -0.60
C LEU A 221 30.64 6.62 0.69
N LYS A 222 31.38 7.69 0.97
CA LYS A 222 31.11 8.58 2.11
C LYS A 222 29.74 9.23 2.00
N LEU A 223 29.39 9.75 0.83
CA LEU A 223 28.07 10.34 0.58
C LEU A 223 26.95 9.33 0.84
N LEU A 224 27.08 8.10 0.34
CA LEU A 224 26.08 7.05 0.56
C LEU A 224 25.90 6.72 2.04
N PHE A 225 26.98 6.69 2.83
CA PHE A 225 26.91 6.53 4.28
C PHE A 225 26.19 7.68 4.97
N GLU A 226 26.49 8.92 4.57
CA GLU A 226 25.85 10.10 5.12
C GLU A 226 24.35 10.09 4.82
N TRP A 227 23.97 9.78 3.60
CA TRP A 227 22.57 9.70 3.18
C TRP A 227 21.82 8.55 3.86
N SER A 228 22.40 7.35 3.91
CA SER A 228 21.79 6.19 4.60
C SER A 228 21.52 6.46 6.07
N LYS A 229 22.38 7.27 6.72
CA LYS A 229 22.22 7.67 8.13
C LYS A 229 21.22 8.81 8.31
N ALA A 230 21.20 9.79 7.39
CA ALA A 230 20.34 10.97 7.48
C ALA A 230 18.88 10.65 7.21
N ASP A 231 18.64 9.67 6.32
CA ASP A 231 17.32 9.17 5.93
C ASP A 231 17.25 7.66 6.24
N PRO A 232 16.91 7.30 7.48
CA PRO A 232 16.83 5.91 7.93
C PRO A 232 15.72 5.14 7.22
N VAL A 233 15.85 3.80 7.21
CA VAL A 233 14.82 2.91 6.67
C VAL A 233 13.46 3.18 7.31
N ASP A 234 12.45 3.37 6.47
CA ASP A 234 11.08 3.61 6.87
C ASP A 234 10.11 2.46 6.51
N GLU A 235 8.86 2.56 6.94
CA GLU A 235 7.82 1.56 6.68
C GLU A 235 7.51 1.42 5.19
N VAL A 236 7.67 2.47 4.40
CA VAL A 236 7.37 2.46 2.96
C VAL A 236 8.44 1.68 2.21
N GLU A 237 9.70 1.89 2.59
CA GLU A 237 10.84 1.16 2.04
C GLU A 237 10.79 -0.34 2.41
N ILE A 238 10.44 -0.66 3.67
CA ILE A 238 10.22 -2.04 4.13
C ILE A 238 9.08 -2.70 3.34
N ALA A 239 7.95 -2.02 3.21
CA ALA A 239 6.80 -2.53 2.48
C ALA A 239 7.14 -2.79 1.00
N ARG A 240 7.90 -1.89 0.37
CA ARG A 240 8.38 -2.06 -1.01
C ARG A 240 9.32 -3.26 -1.14
N ASN A 241 10.28 -3.41 -0.23
CA ASN A 241 11.21 -4.54 -0.20
C ASN A 241 10.47 -5.88 -0.06
N ASN A 242 9.48 -5.93 0.83
CA ASN A 242 8.58 -7.08 0.98
C ASN A 242 7.77 -7.35 -0.30
N ALA A 243 7.23 -6.31 -0.93
CA ALA A 243 6.45 -6.44 -2.16
C ALA A 243 7.29 -6.96 -3.33
N VAL A 244 8.53 -6.53 -3.47
CA VAL A 244 9.48 -7.05 -4.47
C VAL A 244 9.73 -8.54 -4.26
N TYR A 245 9.80 -8.98 -3.01
CA TYR A 245 10.06 -10.38 -2.66
C TYR A 245 8.81 -11.26 -2.81
N TRP A 246 7.70 -10.87 -2.15
CA TRP A 246 6.50 -11.71 -2.06
C TRP A 246 5.48 -11.49 -3.19
N GLY A 247 5.47 -10.32 -3.83
CA GLY A 247 4.37 -9.92 -4.71
C GLY A 247 3.11 -9.54 -3.93
N ASN A 248 1.95 -9.58 -4.60
CA ASN A 248 0.62 -9.38 -4.00
C ASN A 248 -0.05 -10.72 -3.71
N ASP A 249 -0.80 -10.80 -2.62
CA ASP A 249 -1.86 -11.76 -2.29
C ASP A 249 -1.89 -13.02 -3.18
N ASN A 250 -1.01 -14.00 -2.90
CA ASN A 250 -0.93 -15.29 -3.58
C ASN A 250 -0.47 -15.29 -5.05
N LYS A 251 -0.09 -14.18 -5.64
CA LYS A 251 0.70 -14.20 -6.87
C LYS A 251 2.16 -14.20 -6.48
N LYS A 252 2.69 -15.39 -6.38
CA LYS A 252 4.08 -15.67 -6.03
C LYS A 252 5.04 -14.80 -6.81
N ASP A 253 5.90 -14.13 -6.04
CA ASP A 253 7.24 -13.79 -6.49
C ASP A 253 7.31 -12.81 -7.65
N LEU A 254 7.34 -11.51 -7.39
CA LEU A 254 7.73 -10.57 -8.43
C LEU A 254 9.18 -10.82 -8.83
N GLN A 255 10.13 -10.43 -7.99
CA GLN A 255 11.55 -10.61 -8.27
C GLN A 255 12.21 -11.66 -7.37
N SER A 256 11.54 -12.09 -6.29
CA SER A 256 11.97 -13.16 -5.37
C SER A 256 13.32 -12.92 -4.69
N ASN A 257 13.76 -11.69 -4.60
CA ASN A 257 14.90 -11.29 -3.79
C ASN A 257 14.62 -10.02 -2.99
N ARG A 258 15.52 -9.70 -2.08
CA ARG A 258 15.37 -8.62 -1.11
C ARG A 258 16.60 -7.71 -1.15
N ASN A 259 16.41 -6.45 -0.78
CA ASN A 259 17.50 -5.55 -0.46
C ASN A 259 17.97 -5.79 0.99
N PRO A 260 19.18 -6.34 1.21
CA PRO A 260 19.66 -6.64 2.56
C PRO A 260 19.93 -5.37 3.40
N PHE A 261 20.15 -4.22 2.76
CA PHE A 261 20.41 -2.95 3.45
C PHE A 261 19.11 -2.30 3.96
N VAL A 262 17.95 -2.74 3.49
CA VAL A 262 16.64 -2.41 4.04
C VAL A 262 16.32 -3.36 5.21
N ASP A 263 16.63 -4.65 5.07
CA ASP A 263 16.36 -5.64 6.13
C ASP A 263 17.30 -5.46 7.32
N TYR A 264 18.54 -5.07 7.08
CA TYR A 264 19.57 -4.85 8.10
C TYR A 264 20.16 -3.43 7.98
N PRO A 265 19.45 -2.40 8.45
CA PRO A 265 19.94 -1.02 8.40
C PRO A 265 21.29 -0.87 9.09
N GLY A 266 22.27 -0.28 8.43
CA GLY A 266 23.65 -0.22 8.90
C GLY A 266 24.52 -1.45 8.52
N LEU A 267 24.00 -2.39 7.74
CA LEU A 267 24.76 -3.52 7.20
C LEU A 267 25.96 -3.08 6.37
N GLU A 268 25.84 -1.92 5.72
CA GLU A 268 26.91 -1.29 4.97
C GLU A 268 28.16 -1.04 5.82
N GLU A 269 28.00 -0.78 7.12
CA GLU A 269 29.12 -0.61 8.04
C GLU A 269 29.95 -1.90 8.21
N TYR A 270 29.31 -3.08 8.17
CA TYR A 270 29.98 -4.37 8.22
C TYR A 270 30.65 -4.76 6.91
N ILE A 271 30.29 -4.09 5.81
CA ILE A 271 30.89 -4.39 4.51
C ILE A 271 31.98 -3.38 4.19
N TRP A 272 31.71 -2.07 4.29
CA TRP A 272 32.61 -1.01 3.85
C TRP A 272 33.03 -0.02 4.93
N GLY A 273 32.31 0.02 6.05
CA GLY A 273 32.46 1.05 7.07
C GLY A 273 33.31 0.67 8.26
N SER A 274 32.96 1.25 9.41
CA SER A 274 33.72 1.11 10.66
C SER A 274 33.74 -0.30 11.22
N LYS A 275 32.72 -1.11 10.90
CA LYS A 275 32.55 -2.50 11.35
C LYS A 275 32.99 -3.55 10.33
N LYS A 276 33.71 -3.18 9.26
CA LYS A 276 34.10 -4.11 8.19
C LYS A 276 34.97 -5.29 8.65
N ASP A 277 35.60 -5.18 9.82
CA ASP A 277 36.40 -6.22 10.44
C ASP A 277 35.64 -7.03 11.51
N GLU A 278 34.41 -6.64 11.83
CA GLU A 278 33.49 -7.36 12.70
C GLU A 278 32.67 -8.38 11.91
N VAL A 279 32.33 -9.51 12.54
CA VAL A 279 31.50 -10.53 11.90
C VAL A 279 30.02 -10.14 11.96
N PHE A 280 29.32 -10.33 10.85
CA PHE A 280 27.87 -10.24 10.79
C PHE A 280 27.24 -11.52 11.28
N ILE A 281 26.28 -11.44 12.19
CA ILE A 281 25.47 -12.56 12.68
C ILE A 281 24.00 -12.25 12.33
N TYR A 282 23.39 -13.05 11.47
CA TYR A 282 22.11 -12.71 10.84
C TYR A 282 20.92 -12.67 11.83
N ASP A 283 20.99 -13.42 12.91
CA ASP A 283 19.98 -13.54 13.97
C ASP A 283 20.32 -12.74 15.23
N ASP A 284 21.53 -12.21 15.31
CA ASP A 284 22.02 -11.35 16.40
C ASP A 284 22.54 -10.01 15.86
N TYR A 285 21.95 -9.54 14.76
CA TYR A 285 22.40 -8.34 14.11
C TYR A 285 22.13 -7.09 14.96
N GLN A 286 23.20 -6.40 15.28
CA GLN A 286 23.24 -5.15 16.02
C GLN A 286 23.23 -3.97 15.03
N GLY A 287 22.13 -3.76 14.32
CA GLY A 287 22.01 -2.69 13.34
C GLY A 287 22.03 -1.32 13.99
N ALA A 288 22.68 -0.37 13.34
CA ALA A 288 22.74 1.02 13.76
C ALA A 288 21.37 1.69 13.64
N GLN A 289 20.61 1.66 14.71
CA GLN A 289 19.73 2.79 15.03
C GLN A 289 20.64 3.93 15.52
N GLY A 290 20.46 5.12 15.01
CA GLY A 290 21.33 6.28 15.31
C GLY A 290 21.70 6.42 16.78
N GLY A 291 22.91 6.02 17.13
CA GLY A 291 23.51 6.22 18.45
C GLY A 291 23.23 5.10 19.46
N GLY A 292 24.05 4.06 19.49
CA GLY A 292 24.22 3.16 20.65
C GLY A 292 23.35 1.92 20.68
N ILE A 293 23.98 0.85 20.34
CA ILE A 293 23.79 -0.57 20.68
C ILE A 293 22.61 -0.87 21.60
N ALA A 294 21.61 -1.57 21.12
CA ALA A 294 21.04 -2.69 21.86
C ALA A 294 20.16 -3.57 20.96
N THR A 295 20.45 -4.76 21.01
CA THR A 295 19.76 -5.92 20.48
C THR A 295 18.48 -6.17 21.23
N VAL A 296 17.49 -5.39 20.95
CA VAL A 296 16.15 -5.77 21.36
C VAL A 296 15.45 -6.29 20.13
N ALA A 297 15.23 -7.60 20.09
CA ALA A 297 14.51 -8.23 19.00
C ALA A 297 13.09 -7.65 18.91
N SER A 298 12.65 -7.35 17.68
CA SER A 298 11.28 -6.89 17.44
C SER A 298 10.27 -7.90 17.98
N PRO A 299 9.20 -7.45 18.61
CA PRO A 299 8.15 -8.35 19.05
C PRO A 299 7.52 -9.12 17.89
N VAL A 300 7.19 -10.38 18.13
CA VAL A 300 6.33 -11.17 17.24
C VAL A 300 4.92 -11.10 17.77
N ILE A 301 3.98 -10.69 16.93
CA ILE A 301 2.56 -10.61 17.27
C ILE A 301 1.88 -11.83 16.66
N SER A 302 1.19 -12.60 17.48
CA SER A 302 0.49 -13.83 17.10
C SER A 302 -0.97 -13.75 17.55
N PRO A 303 -1.91 -14.33 16.77
CA PRO A 303 -1.74 -14.88 15.43
C PRO A 303 -1.45 -13.82 14.38
N ASP A 304 -1.15 -14.23 13.15
CA ASP A 304 -0.87 -13.31 12.03
C ASP A 304 -2.02 -12.33 11.77
N ALA A 305 -1.71 -11.20 11.13
CA ALA A 305 -2.69 -10.25 10.63
C ALA A 305 -3.75 -10.96 9.77
N GLY A 306 -5.03 -10.62 9.94
CA GLY A 306 -6.08 -11.34 9.22
C GLY A 306 -7.48 -10.98 9.67
N VAL A 307 -8.43 -11.83 9.23
CA VAL A 307 -9.85 -11.74 9.58
C VAL A 307 -10.19 -12.84 10.56
N TYR A 308 -10.82 -12.48 11.68
CA TYR A 308 -11.19 -13.37 12.77
C TYR A 308 -12.65 -13.17 13.14
N ASP A 309 -13.32 -14.23 13.57
CA ASP A 309 -14.73 -14.17 13.98
C ASP A 309 -14.81 -13.96 15.50
N ASP A 310 -15.65 -13.03 15.93
CA ASP A 310 -15.96 -12.60 17.30
C ASP A 310 -14.81 -11.97 18.08
N GLU A 311 -13.72 -12.66 18.20
CA GLU A 311 -12.55 -12.20 18.96
C GLU A 311 -11.26 -12.86 18.45
N VAL A 312 -10.16 -12.25 18.72
CA VAL A 312 -8.84 -12.86 18.56
C VAL A 312 -8.02 -12.61 19.82
N GLU A 313 -7.40 -13.65 20.34
CA GLU A 313 -6.46 -13.53 21.45
C GLU A 313 -5.06 -13.23 20.91
N ILE A 314 -4.49 -12.11 21.36
CA ILE A 314 -3.20 -11.62 20.90
C ILE A 314 -2.12 -12.00 21.89
N GLU A 315 -1.09 -12.69 21.41
CA GLU A 315 0.15 -12.95 22.11
C GLU A 315 1.29 -12.12 21.47
N ILE A 316 2.12 -11.50 22.30
CA ILE A 316 3.25 -10.71 21.83
C ILE A 316 4.51 -11.20 22.53
N LEU A 317 5.46 -11.72 21.76
CA LEU A 317 6.70 -12.29 22.29
C LEU A 317 7.92 -11.57 21.72
N THR A 318 9.01 -11.52 22.48
CA THR A 318 10.34 -11.11 22.00
C THR A 318 11.38 -12.12 22.42
N SER A 319 12.35 -12.40 21.54
CA SER A 319 13.48 -13.28 21.87
C SER A 319 14.49 -12.62 22.80
N THR A 320 14.37 -11.32 23.07
CA THR A 320 15.29 -10.62 23.97
C THR A 320 14.90 -10.85 25.42
N ALA A 321 15.65 -11.68 26.11
CA ALA A 321 15.42 -11.95 27.52
C ALA A 321 15.51 -10.68 28.38
N GLY A 322 14.45 -10.43 29.20
CA GLY A 322 14.36 -9.28 30.09
C GLY A 322 14.00 -7.96 29.41
N ALA A 323 13.58 -7.96 28.14
CA ALA A 323 12.98 -6.78 27.52
C ALA A 323 11.53 -6.63 27.94
N SER A 324 11.09 -5.39 28.19
CA SER A 324 9.69 -5.03 28.37
C SER A 324 9.05 -4.76 27.01
N ILE A 325 7.87 -5.30 26.76
CA ILE A 325 7.12 -5.07 25.51
C ILE A 325 6.04 -4.02 25.79
N TYR A 326 5.98 -3.00 24.94
CA TYR A 326 4.92 -1.98 24.97
C TYR A 326 4.12 -2.06 23.68
N TYR A 327 2.80 -1.82 23.75
CA TYR A 327 1.95 -1.93 22.59
C TYR A 327 0.84 -0.88 22.53
N THR A 328 0.26 -0.72 21.34
CA THR A 328 -0.93 0.08 21.06
C THR A 328 -1.91 -0.75 20.23
N THR A 329 -3.20 -0.42 20.26
CA THR A 329 -4.24 -1.10 19.47
C THR A 329 -4.93 -0.17 18.47
N ASP A 330 -4.54 1.09 18.45
CA ASP A 330 -5.09 2.14 17.58
C ASP A 330 -4.21 2.46 16.35
N GLY A 331 -3.13 1.67 16.16
CA GLY A 331 -2.17 1.85 15.06
C GLY A 331 -1.15 2.98 15.29
N THR A 332 -1.17 3.66 16.43
CA THR A 332 -0.12 4.62 16.78
C THR A 332 1.20 3.90 17.10
N THR A 333 2.33 4.59 16.92
CA THR A 333 3.65 4.03 17.24
C THR A 333 3.83 3.89 18.74
N PRO A 334 4.07 2.68 19.29
CA PRO A 334 4.25 2.48 20.72
C PRO A 334 5.59 3.03 21.21
N THR A 335 5.60 3.53 22.44
CA THR A 335 6.75 4.05 23.16
C THR A 335 6.78 3.44 24.57
N SER A 336 7.81 3.74 25.38
CA SER A 336 7.84 3.36 26.80
C SER A 336 6.70 3.93 27.65
N ALA A 337 5.95 4.89 27.12
CA ALA A 337 4.74 5.44 27.76
C ALA A 337 3.44 4.72 27.32
N SER A 338 3.52 3.82 26.35
CA SER A 338 2.39 3.03 25.89
C SER A 338 2.05 1.90 26.86
N THR A 339 1.01 1.11 26.56
CA THR A 339 0.58 0.00 27.43
C THR A 339 1.67 -1.07 27.52
N LEU A 340 2.08 -1.42 28.75
CA LEU A 340 2.99 -2.53 28.98
C LEU A 340 2.27 -3.86 28.69
N TYR A 341 2.92 -4.73 27.95
CA TYR A 341 2.40 -6.08 27.69
C TYR A 341 2.76 -7.01 28.87
N GLU A 342 1.75 -7.46 29.59
CA GLU A 342 1.88 -8.34 30.75
C GLU A 342 1.39 -9.78 30.48
N GLY A 343 0.81 -10.02 29.28
CA GLY A 343 0.25 -11.31 28.89
C GLY A 343 -0.77 -11.17 27.77
N THR A 344 -1.31 -12.29 27.30
CA THR A 344 -2.30 -12.31 26.20
C THR A 344 -3.50 -11.40 26.49
N PHE A 345 -4.02 -10.75 25.44
CA PHE A 345 -5.23 -9.95 25.53
C PHE A 345 -6.13 -10.21 24.32
N LYS A 346 -7.44 -9.94 24.49
CA LYS A 346 -8.42 -10.17 23.43
C LYS A 346 -8.75 -8.88 22.69
N LEU A 347 -8.84 -8.97 21.38
CA LEU A 347 -9.48 -7.98 20.53
C LEU A 347 -10.87 -8.47 20.17
N THR A 348 -11.89 -7.68 20.53
CA THR A 348 -13.29 -7.92 20.19
C THR A 348 -13.81 -6.95 19.13
N ALA A 349 -12.95 -6.07 18.64
CA ALA A 349 -13.20 -5.11 17.56
C ALA A 349 -11.97 -5.02 16.67
N SER A 350 -12.18 -4.66 15.40
CA SER A 350 -11.09 -4.46 14.43
C SER A 350 -10.09 -3.44 14.94
N ALA A 351 -8.79 -3.78 14.87
CA ALA A 351 -7.70 -2.98 15.40
C ALA A 351 -6.40 -3.19 14.63
N THR A 352 -5.52 -2.21 14.68
CA THR A 352 -4.11 -2.37 14.30
C THR A 352 -3.25 -2.38 15.55
N VAL A 353 -2.72 -3.54 15.87
CA VAL A 353 -1.80 -3.72 16.99
C VAL A 353 -0.39 -3.38 16.52
N LYS A 354 0.27 -2.46 17.24
CA LYS A 354 1.71 -2.21 17.10
C LYS A 354 2.42 -2.49 18.41
N ALA A 355 3.61 -3.07 18.34
CA ALA A 355 4.39 -3.44 19.52
C ALA A 355 5.88 -3.13 19.36
N VAL A 356 6.51 -2.70 20.46
CA VAL A 356 7.94 -2.45 20.57
C VAL A 356 8.48 -3.13 21.83
N ALA A 357 9.63 -3.77 21.76
CA ALA A 357 10.34 -4.27 22.93
C ALA A 357 11.42 -3.26 23.34
N ILE A 358 11.57 -3.02 24.66
CA ILE A 358 12.54 -2.08 25.20
C ILE A 358 13.35 -2.76 26.32
N LYS A 359 14.68 -2.67 26.24
CA LYS A 359 15.60 -3.14 27.26
C LYS A 359 16.73 -2.14 27.46
N ASP A 360 17.03 -1.82 28.72
CA ASP A 360 18.11 -0.89 29.09
C ASP A 360 18.04 0.48 28.37
N GLY A 361 16.80 0.97 28.12
CA GLY A 361 16.54 2.23 27.42
C GLY A 361 16.61 2.14 25.89
N VAL A 362 16.81 0.95 25.36
CA VAL A 362 16.92 0.72 23.90
C VAL A 362 15.69 0.03 23.38
N SER A 363 15.13 0.58 22.32
CA SER A 363 13.92 0.08 21.65
C SER A 363 14.26 -0.84 20.49
N SER A 364 13.48 -1.91 20.34
CA SER A 364 13.40 -2.70 19.10
C SER A 364 12.73 -1.91 17.97
N TRP A 365 12.68 -2.48 16.79
CA TRP A 365 11.74 -2.08 15.76
C TRP A 365 10.31 -2.33 16.22
N THR A 366 9.39 -1.51 15.71
CA THR A 366 7.96 -1.70 15.94
C THR A 366 7.42 -2.78 15.01
N SER A 367 6.80 -3.80 15.57
CA SER A 367 6.01 -4.77 14.82
C SER A 367 4.58 -4.28 14.66
N SER A 368 3.91 -4.64 13.56
CA SER A 368 2.53 -4.23 13.27
C SER A 368 1.72 -5.39 12.71
N ALA A 369 0.49 -5.57 13.21
CA ALA A 369 -0.47 -6.54 12.71
C ALA A 369 -1.88 -5.94 12.73
N THR A 370 -2.59 -6.02 11.59
CA THR A 370 -3.97 -5.51 11.48
C THR A 370 -4.95 -6.66 11.54
N TYR A 371 -5.93 -6.53 12.42
CA TYR A 371 -6.97 -7.52 12.67
C TYR A 371 -8.32 -6.94 12.28
N THR A 372 -9.06 -7.68 11.46
CA THR A 372 -10.47 -7.42 11.18
C THR A 372 -11.29 -8.41 11.98
N ILE A 373 -12.02 -7.95 12.97
CA ILE A 373 -12.91 -8.80 13.77
C ILE A 373 -14.31 -8.76 13.16
N ARG A 374 -14.81 -9.94 12.78
CA ARG A 374 -16.19 -10.16 12.37
C ARG A 374 -16.95 -10.71 13.56
N SER A 375 -18.04 -10.08 13.95
CA SER A 375 -18.90 -10.61 15.01
C SER A 375 -19.73 -11.77 14.45
N SER A 376 -19.51 -12.99 14.91
CA SER A 376 -20.34 -14.17 14.58
C SER A 376 -21.55 -14.31 15.55
N GLY A 377 -21.58 -13.48 16.58
CA GLY A 377 -22.55 -13.56 17.66
C GLY A 377 -23.86 -12.83 17.38
N GLY A 378 -24.87 -13.58 17.00
CA GLY A 378 -26.25 -13.14 16.95
C GLY A 378 -26.60 -12.40 15.65
N SER A 379 -27.03 -13.18 14.67
CA SER A 379 -27.82 -12.66 13.56
C SER A 379 -29.01 -11.88 14.13
N GLU A 380 -28.89 -10.56 14.26
CA GLU A 380 -30.10 -9.76 14.11
C GLU A 380 -30.63 -10.06 12.71
N ALA A 381 -31.91 -10.34 12.60
CA ALA A 381 -32.54 -10.63 11.33
C ALA A 381 -32.12 -9.52 10.34
N PRO A 382 -31.69 -9.86 9.11
CA PRO A 382 -31.21 -8.88 8.17
C PRO A 382 -32.22 -7.75 8.02
N SER A 383 -31.79 -6.50 8.13
CA SER A 383 -32.68 -5.36 7.95
C SER A 383 -33.08 -5.30 6.49
N ASN A 384 -34.39 -5.35 6.22
CA ASN A 384 -34.94 -5.27 4.87
C ASN A 384 -35.48 -3.86 4.63
N ALA A 385 -34.94 -3.16 3.66
CA ALA A 385 -35.50 -1.89 3.18
C ALA A 385 -36.20 -2.08 1.83
N SER A 386 -37.39 -1.52 1.69
CA SER A 386 -38.10 -1.47 0.41
C SER A 386 -38.08 -0.04 -0.12
N ILE A 387 -37.43 0.19 -1.26
CA ILE A 387 -37.17 1.52 -1.81
C ILE A 387 -37.92 1.67 -3.13
N ALA A 388 -38.91 2.56 -3.17
CA ALA A 388 -39.60 2.94 -4.39
C ALA A 388 -38.72 3.88 -5.23
N LEU A 389 -38.35 3.45 -6.43
CA LEU A 389 -37.48 4.22 -7.34
C LEU A 389 -38.30 5.20 -8.17
N ASN A 390 -38.59 6.37 -7.61
CA ASN A 390 -39.45 7.38 -8.19
C ASN A 390 -39.00 8.80 -7.83
N ASN A 391 -39.74 9.79 -8.30
CA ASN A 391 -39.49 11.23 -8.04
C ASN A 391 -39.37 11.56 -6.54
N ALA A 392 -40.21 10.98 -5.70
CA ALA A 392 -40.20 11.24 -4.27
C ALA A 392 -38.88 10.76 -3.62
N PHE A 393 -38.39 9.58 -4.01
CA PHE A 393 -37.13 9.04 -3.50
C PHE A 393 -35.92 9.86 -3.97
N PHE A 394 -35.87 10.24 -5.24
CA PHE A 394 -34.79 11.04 -5.79
C PHE A 394 -34.94 12.55 -5.57
N ASN A 395 -35.99 12.99 -4.89
CA ASN A 395 -36.33 14.39 -4.66
C ASN A 395 -36.35 15.22 -5.97
N THR A 396 -37.03 14.72 -6.97
CA THR A 396 -37.17 15.29 -8.30
C THR A 396 -38.64 15.47 -8.67
N SER A 397 -38.91 16.09 -9.83
CA SER A 397 -40.24 16.33 -10.37
C SER A 397 -40.35 16.01 -11.87
N TYR A 398 -39.60 15.02 -12.33
CA TYR A 398 -39.63 14.59 -13.72
C TYR A 398 -40.98 13.92 -14.06
N THR A 399 -41.50 14.22 -15.24
CA THR A 399 -42.75 13.63 -15.73
C THR A 399 -42.51 12.51 -16.77
N GLY A 400 -41.26 12.13 -16.97
CA GLY A 400 -40.89 11.15 -17.98
C GLY A 400 -39.39 11.17 -18.34
N SER A 401 -39.11 11.38 -19.63
CA SER A 401 -37.73 11.39 -20.13
C SER A 401 -36.95 12.58 -19.59
N ILE A 402 -35.74 12.33 -19.12
CA ILE A 402 -34.78 13.32 -18.63
C ILE A 402 -33.88 13.72 -19.80
N ASN A 403 -33.73 15.02 -20.04
CA ASN A 403 -32.90 15.52 -21.14
C ASN A 403 -31.44 15.10 -21.03
N LYS A 404 -30.78 14.87 -22.16
CA LYS A 404 -29.35 14.53 -22.26
C LYS A 404 -28.43 15.60 -21.67
N ASP A 405 -28.86 16.84 -21.66
CA ASP A 405 -28.11 17.98 -21.15
C ASP A 405 -28.17 18.10 -19.62
N ASP A 406 -29.04 17.30 -18.97
CA ASP A 406 -29.13 17.21 -17.52
C ASP A 406 -28.17 16.11 -17.06
N SER A 407 -26.88 16.46 -16.89
CA SER A 407 -25.77 15.54 -16.64
C SER A 407 -25.72 14.99 -15.21
N ASP A 408 -26.55 15.52 -14.30
CA ASP A 408 -26.48 15.16 -12.88
C ASP A 408 -27.13 13.80 -12.62
N ASP A 409 -26.44 12.94 -11.86
CA ASP A 409 -26.98 11.68 -11.38
C ASP A 409 -28.17 11.92 -10.44
N LEU A 410 -29.19 11.07 -10.52
CA LEU A 410 -30.25 11.06 -9.52
C LEU A 410 -29.77 10.26 -8.30
N VAL A 411 -29.75 10.92 -7.15
CA VAL A 411 -29.28 10.31 -5.90
C VAL A 411 -30.40 10.35 -4.86
N GLY A 412 -30.75 9.19 -4.32
CA GLY A 412 -31.67 9.05 -3.20
C GLY A 412 -31.00 8.26 -2.06
N THR A 413 -31.39 8.57 -0.83
CA THR A 413 -30.91 7.84 0.36
C THR A 413 -32.05 7.58 1.31
N MET A 414 -32.17 6.35 1.80
CA MET A 414 -33.14 5.91 2.78
C MET A 414 -32.50 4.87 3.69
N ASP A 415 -32.61 5.02 4.99
CA ASP A 415 -32.14 4.06 6.01
C ASP A 415 -30.66 3.63 5.83
N GLY A 416 -29.78 4.57 5.49
CA GLY A 416 -28.37 4.29 5.27
C GLY A 416 -28.05 3.61 3.92
N ILE A 417 -29.07 3.41 3.07
CA ILE A 417 -28.92 2.88 1.72
C ILE A 417 -28.98 4.04 0.75
N THR A 418 -27.92 4.19 -0.07
CA THR A 418 -27.87 5.20 -1.13
C THR A 418 -28.03 4.52 -2.48
N VAL A 419 -28.94 5.07 -3.30
CA VAL A 419 -29.14 4.63 -4.69
C VAL A 419 -28.79 5.78 -5.63
N ILE A 420 -27.93 5.49 -6.61
CA ILE A 420 -27.51 6.43 -7.65
C ILE A 420 -27.98 5.89 -9.00
N TYR A 421 -28.76 6.68 -9.71
CA TYR A 421 -29.18 6.38 -11.07
C TYR A 421 -28.46 7.30 -12.06
N SER A 422 -27.51 6.75 -12.80
CA SER A 422 -26.57 7.45 -13.67
C SER A 422 -26.88 7.25 -15.14
N LEU A 423 -26.54 8.28 -15.96
CA LEU A 423 -26.64 8.23 -17.42
C LEU A 423 -25.70 7.18 -18.06
N GLY A 424 -24.55 6.89 -17.44
CA GLY A 424 -23.49 6.14 -18.08
C GLY A 424 -22.70 6.97 -19.10
N ARG A 425 -21.81 6.30 -19.88
CA ARG A 425 -20.80 6.99 -20.70
C ARG A 425 -21.29 7.65 -21.99
N ASP A 426 -22.39 7.24 -22.59
CA ASP A 426 -22.76 7.64 -23.96
C ASP A 426 -24.05 8.44 -24.09
N GLY A 427 -24.42 9.21 -23.07
CA GLY A 427 -25.57 10.12 -23.11
C GLY A 427 -26.91 9.41 -23.41
N ALA A 428 -27.11 8.24 -22.83
CA ALA A 428 -28.35 7.48 -22.96
C ALA A 428 -29.52 8.24 -22.31
N ASN A 429 -30.72 8.02 -22.81
CA ASN A 429 -31.93 8.60 -22.22
C ASN A 429 -32.10 8.05 -20.80
N ARG A 430 -32.44 8.91 -19.85
CA ARG A 430 -32.94 8.54 -18.52
C ARG A 430 -34.45 8.75 -18.45
N TYR A 431 -35.10 8.06 -17.55
CA TYR A 431 -36.52 8.22 -17.31
C TYR A 431 -36.82 8.07 -15.82
N CYS A 432 -37.48 9.05 -15.26
CA CYS A 432 -38.02 9.02 -13.90
C CYS A 432 -39.39 9.69 -13.87
N ASN A 433 -40.31 9.18 -13.10
CA ASN A 433 -41.58 9.78 -12.78
C ASN A 433 -42.04 9.40 -11.37
N ASP A 434 -43.29 9.68 -11.01
CA ASP A 434 -43.82 9.38 -9.66
C ASP A 434 -43.99 7.89 -9.35
N SER A 435 -43.78 7.01 -10.33
CA SER A 435 -44.01 5.56 -10.15
C SER A 435 -42.82 4.67 -10.47
N GLN A 436 -41.81 5.13 -11.21
CA GLN A 436 -40.74 4.27 -11.71
C GLN A 436 -39.54 5.03 -12.28
N ILE A 437 -38.43 4.28 -12.44
CA ILE A 437 -37.34 4.61 -13.36
C ILE A 437 -37.33 3.63 -14.54
N ARG A 438 -36.61 3.98 -15.63
CA ARG A 438 -36.33 3.06 -16.75
C ARG A 438 -34.84 2.95 -16.97
N LEU A 439 -34.31 1.76 -16.78
CA LEU A 439 -32.90 1.46 -17.00
C LEU A 439 -32.69 1.05 -18.46
N TYR A 440 -32.02 1.93 -19.22
CA TYR A 440 -31.65 1.68 -20.62
C TYR A 440 -30.24 1.10 -20.71
N GLN A 441 -29.87 0.68 -21.89
CA GLN A 441 -28.54 0.21 -22.23
C GLN A 441 -27.47 1.15 -21.70
N ASN A 442 -26.67 1.55 -21.31
CA ASN A 442 -25.68 2.50 -20.84
C ASN A 442 -26.05 3.24 -19.55
N ASN A 443 -27.25 3.07 -19.01
CA ASN A 443 -27.52 3.55 -17.66
C ASN A 443 -26.98 2.59 -16.62
N THR A 444 -26.63 3.13 -15.45
CA THR A 444 -26.26 2.31 -14.29
C THR A 444 -27.13 2.68 -13.09
N LEU A 445 -27.40 1.67 -12.27
CA LEU A 445 -28.03 1.81 -10.96
C LEU A 445 -27.05 1.31 -9.91
N THR A 446 -26.52 2.21 -9.10
CA THR A 446 -25.61 1.85 -8.00
C THR A 446 -26.39 1.82 -6.71
N VAL A 447 -26.29 0.73 -5.96
CA VAL A 447 -26.84 0.58 -4.62
C VAL A 447 -25.67 0.42 -3.65
N SER A 448 -25.61 1.26 -2.63
CA SER A 448 -24.55 1.22 -1.62
C SER A 448 -25.10 1.43 -0.22
N VAL A 449 -24.37 0.94 0.79
CA VAL A 449 -24.72 1.10 2.20
C VAL A 449 -23.62 1.85 2.95
N ASP A 450 -24.04 2.68 3.92
CA ASP A 450 -23.12 3.43 4.76
C ASP A 450 -22.39 2.51 5.77
N GLN A 451 -23.03 1.41 6.16
CA GLN A 451 -22.50 0.44 7.12
C GLN A 451 -23.02 -0.97 6.81
N GLY A 452 -22.19 -1.97 7.13
CA GLY A 452 -22.50 -3.36 6.84
C GLY A 452 -22.30 -3.73 5.38
N THR A 453 -22.93 -4.82 4.96
CA THR A 453 -22.89 -5.32 3.59
C THR A 453 -24.27 -5.66 3.08
N ILE A 454 -24.49 -5.44 1.79
CA ILE A 454 -25.69 -5.86 1.08
C ILE A 454 -25.55 -7.36 0.82
N THR A 455 -26.51 -8.14 1.27
CA THR A 455 -26.50 -9.59 1.05
C THR A 455 -27.47 -10.03 -0.04
N MET A 456 -28.53 -9.22 -0.28
CA MET A 456 -29.50 -9.50 -1.32
C MET A 456 -30.16 -8.21 -1.82
N ILE A 457 -30.44 -8.15 -3.12
CA ILE A 457 -31.27 -7.11 -3.74
C ILE A 457 -32.29 -7.80 -4.65
N GLU A 458 -33.59 -7.55 -4.41
CA GLU A 458 -34.69 -8.01 -5.26
C GLU A 458 -35.25 -6.82 -6.05
N PHE A 459 -35.39 -6.98 -7.37
CA PHE A 459 -35.95 -5.96 -8.25
C PHE A 459 -37.42 -6.23 -8.55
N GLU A 460 -38.25 -5.23 -8.36
CA GLU A 460 -39.67 -5.27 -8.70
C GLU A 460 -39.94 -4.41 -9.93
N LEU A 461 -40.42 -5.05 -11.00
CA LEU A 461 -40.68 -4.39 -12.28
C LEU A 461 -42.13 -3.93 -12.38
N VAL A 462 -42.37 -2.88 -13.18
CA VAL A 462 -43.72 -2.45 -13.57
C VAL A 462 -44.34 -3.42 -14.57
N THR A 463 -43.52 -3.89 -15.50
CA THR A 463 -43.92 -4.85 -16.54
C THR A 463 -42.78 -5.87 -16.74
N THR A 464 -43.12 -7.06 -17.26
CA THR A 464 -42.10 -8.02 -17.65
C THR A 464 -41.13 -7.42 -18.67
N SER A 465 -39.85 -7.74 -18.52
CA SER A 465 -38.78 -7.22 -19.39
C SER A 465 -38.03 -8.36 -20.05
N THR A 466 -37.62 -8.15 -21.31
CA THR A 466 -36.67 -9.04 -21.99
C THR A 466 -35.21 -8.64 -21.73
N LYS A 467 -35.00 -7.53 -21.02
CA LYS A 467 -33.68 -7.10 -20.59
C LYS A 467 -33.17 -7.94 -19.43
N VAL A 468 -31.87 -8.25 -19.45
CA VAL A 468 -31.19 -9.01 -18.41
C VAL A 468 -30.32 -8.05 -17.60
N LEU A 469 -30.49 -8.09 -16.26
CA LEU A 469 -29.61 -7.37 -15.34
C LEU A 469 -28.27 -8.11 -15.20
N SER A 470 -27.23 -7.31 -15.15
CA SER A 470 -25.89 -7.72 -14.74
C SER A 470 -25.42 -6.85 -13.57
N ALA A 471 -24.60 -7.42 -12.71
CA ALA A 471 -24.05 -6.76 -11.53
C ALA A 471 -22.52 -6.76 -11.59
N SER A 472 -21.91 -5.72 -11.00
CA SER A 472 -20.44 -5.57 -10.93
C SER A 472 -19.78 -6.61 -10.03
N THR A 473 -20.50 -7.13 -9.03
CA THR A 473 -20.05 -8.16 -8.09
C THR A 473 -21.22 -9.08 -7.73
N GLY A 474 -20.95 -10.20 -7.08
CA GLY A 474 -21.98 -11.16 -6.66
C GLY A 474 -22.63 -11.90 -7.82
N THR A 475 -23.78 -12.48 -7.58
CA THR A 475 -24.48 -13.35 -8.55
C THR A 475 -25.91 -12.86 -8.78
N MET A 476 -26.30 -12.75 -10.07
CA MET A 476 -27.67 -12.47 -10.50
C MET A 476 -28.43 -13.77 -10.76
N ASN A 477 -29.58 -13.94 -10.13
CA ASN A 477 -30.55 -15.01 -10.38
C ASN A 477 -31.88 -14.38 -10.84
N GLY A 478 -31.97 -14.09 -12.13
CA GLY A 478 -33.11 -13.35 -12.69
C GLY A 478 -33.14 -11.90 -12.19
N LEU A 479 -34.13 -11.57 -11.36
CA LEU A 479 -34.32 -10.25 -10.73
C LEU A 479 -33.81 -10.20 -9.27
N VAL A 480 -33.06 -11.20 -8.84
CA VAL A 480 -32.49 -11.26 -7.50
C VAL A 480 -30.96 -11.28 -7.61
N TRP A 481 -30.33 -10.34 -6.96
CA TRP A 481 -28.88 -10.34 -6.73
C TRP A 481 -28.58 -10.89 -5.33
N VAL A 482 -27.55 -11.74 -5.24
CA VAL A 482 -27.04 -12.28 -3.97
C VAL A 482 -25.52 -12.09 -3.94
N GLY A 483 -25.00 -11.61 -2.84
CA GLY A 483 -23.56 -11.37 -2.67
C GLY A 483 -23.23 -10.90 -1.26
N ASP A 484 -22.07 -10.25 -1.14
CA ASP A 484 -21.58 -9.62 0.09
C ASP A 484 -20.74 -8.40 -0.36
N ALA A 485 -21.35 -7.23 -0.39
CA ALA A 485 -20.71 -6.02 -0.89
C ALA A 485 -21.25 -4.76 -0.22
N SER A 486 -20.40 -3.77 0.02
CA SER A 486 -20.84 -2.45 0.47
C SER A 486 -21.42 -1.59 -0.66
N SER A 487 -21.18 -1.96 -1.92
CA SER A 487 -21.71 -1.27 -3.10
C SER A 487 -21.79 -2.22 -4.29
N VAL A 488 -22.88 -2.14 -5.05
CA VAL A 488 -23.12 -2.94 -6.27
C VAL A 488 -23.62 -2.04 -7.38
N VAL A 489 -23.05 -2.17 -8.58
CA VAL A 489 -23.49 -1.45 -9.78
C VAL A 489 -24.23 -2.39 -10.69
N PHE A 490 -25.45 -2.03 -11.07
CA PHE A 490 -26.29 -2.78 -12.00
C PHE A 490 -26.39 -2.09 -13.35
N SER A 491 -26.41 -2.88 -14.40
CA SER A 491 -26.65 -2.46 -15.78
C SER A 491 -27.53 -3.46 -16.52
N VAL A 492 -28.07 -3.07 -17.66
CA VAL A 492 -28.82 -3.99 -18.53
C VAL A 492 -28.05 -4.27 -19.81
N ASN A 493 -28.25 -5.47 -20.39
CA ASN A 493 -27.64 -5.90 -21.64
C ASN A 493 -27.96 -4.96 -22.81
N SER A 494 -27.10 -4.96 -23.83
CA SER A 494 -27.24 -4.16 -25.05
C SER A 494 -28.52 -4.48 -25.82
N GLY A 495 -28.93 -3.56 -26.72
CA GLY A 495 -30.10 -3.67 -27.57
C GLY A 495 -31.20 -2.65 -27.25
N SER A 496 -32.21 -2.56 -28.10
CA SER A 496 -33.35 -1.64 -27.93
C SER A 496 -34.21 -1.98 -26.71
N GLY A 497 -34.90 -1.00 -26.15
CA GLY A 497 -35.79 -1.13 -25.00
C GLY A 497 -35.13 -0.79 -23.66
N ASN A 498 -35.90 -0.96 -22.59
CA ASN A 498 -35.50 -0.62 -21.23
C ASN A 498 -36.11 -1.61 -20.22
N MET A 499 -35.59 -1.57 -18.98
CA MET A 499 -36.18 -2.25 -17.84
C MET A 499 -36.89 -1.22 -16.96
N GLN A 500 -38.16 -1.41 -16.69
CA GLN A 500 -39.00 -0.51 -15.89
C GLN A 500 -39.04 -1.00 -14.45
N ILE A 501 -38.30 -0.31 -13.58
CA ILE A 501 -38.15 -0.69 -12.18
C ILE A 501 -38.95 0.25 -11.31
N LYS A 502 -39.87 -0.27 -10.50
CA LYS A 502 -40.66 0.51 -9.56
C LYS A 502 -40.13 0.45 -8.13
N ASN A 503 -39.50 -0.65 -7.75
CA ASN A 503 -39.06 -0.86 -6.38
C ASN A 503 -37.83 -1.79 -6.34
N ILE A 504 -37.00 -1.63 -5.32
CA ILE A 504 -35.99 -2.60 -4.92
C ILE A 504 -36.17 -2.93 -3.44
N LYS A 505 -35.97 -4.20 -3.08
CA LYS A 505 -35.82 -4.62 -1.70
C LYS A 505 -34.36 -4.94 -1.45
N VAL A 506 -33.78 -4.27 -0.48
CA VAL A 506 -32.36 -4.41 -0.14
C VAL A 506 -32.24 -5.05 1.23
N THR A 507 -31.56 -6.18 1.30
CA THR A 507 -31.25 -6.86 2.55
C THR A 507 -29.82 -6.54 2.94
N VAL A 508 -29.62 -5.97 4.12
CA VAL A 508 -28.33 -5.55 4.66
C VAL A 508 -28.01 -6.37 5.89
N SER A 509 -26.81 -6.94 5.93
CA SER A 509 -26.21 -7.51 7.13
C SER A 509 -25.34 -6.45 7.79
N VAL A 510 -25.68 -6.10 9.02
CA VAL A 510 -24.89 -5.16 9.84
C VAL A 510 -24.22 -5.97 10.95
N PRO A 511 -22.89 -5.87 11.15
CA PRO A 511 -22.23 -6.52 12.27
C PRO A 511 -22.85 -6.05 13.59
N SER A 512 -23.22 -6.98 14.45
CA SER A 512 -23.79 -6.66 15.77
C SER A 512 -22.78 -5.89 16.62
N GLY A 513 -23.16 -4.68 17.03
CA GLY A 513 -22.31 -3.74 17.80
C GLY A 513 -22.49 -2.29 17.40
N ILE A 514 -23.11 -2.03 16.25
CA ILE A 514 -23.48 -0.70 15.81
C ILE A 514 -24.99 -0.53 15.95
N HIS A 515 -25.45 -0.11 17.14
CA HIS A 515 -26.84 0.30 17.32
C HIS A 515 -27.11 1.57 16.53
N HIS A 516 -27.55 1.45 15.30
CA HIS A 516 -28.31 2.51 14.67
C HIS A 516 -29.79 2.29 15.02
N TYR A 517 -30.30 3.14 15.88
CA TYR A 517 -31.74 3.31 16.01
C TYR A 517 -32.29 3.76 14.66
N LEU A 518 -32.97 2.88 13.95
CA LEU A 518 -33.87 3.25 12.86
C LEU A 518 -35.05 3.99 13.49
N SER A 519 -34.88 5.26 13.78
CA SER A 519 -36.00 6.11 14.21
C SER A 519 -36.81 6.51 13.01
N PRO A 520 -38.14 6.32 13.02
CA PRO A 520 -39.01 6.86 12.00
C PRO A 520 -39.13 8.37 12.24
N VAL A 521 -38.23 9.17 11.71
CA VAL A 521 -38.36 10.62 11.73
C VAL A 521 -38.38 11.14 10.30
N ASN A 522 -39.59 11.49 9.88
CA ASN A 522 -39.86 12.38 8.76
C ASN A 522 -39.16 13.73 8.95
N GLN A 523 -37.85 13.81 8.70
CA GLN A 523 -37.16 15.07 8.48
C GLN A 523 -36.10 14.87 7.39
N HIS A 524 -36.38 15.44 6.22
CA HIS A 524 -35.44 15.53 5.11
C HIS A 524 -34.14 16.21 5.59
N PRO A 525 -32.97 15.52 5.58
CA PRO A 525 -31.74 16.12 6.05
C PRO A 525 -31.32 17.26 5.13
N LYS A 526 -31.14 18.43 5.70
CA LYS A 526 -30.67 19.62 4.96
C LYS A 526 -29.17 19.46 4.67
N THR A 527 -28.80 19.59 3.40
CA THR A 527 -27.40 19.56 2.96
C THR A 527 -26.93 20.97 2.60
N TYR A 528 -25.68 21.26 2.91
CA TYR A 528 -25.08 22.56 2.70
C TYR A 528 -23.77 22.40 1.92
N ASN A 529 -23.44 23.39 1.06
CA ASN A 529 -22.11 23.49 0.47
C ASN A 529 -21.10 24.04 1.49
N LEU A 530 -19.82 24.09 1.15
CA LEU A 530 -18.76 24.61 2.03
C LEU A 530 -18.93 26.10 2.41
N LYS A 531 -19.79 26.85 1.72
CA LYS A 531 -20.14 28.24 2.04
C LYS A 531 -21.34 28.35 2.98
N GLY A 532 -21.86 27.22 3.49
CA GLY A 532 -23.00 27.18 4.40
C GLY A 532 -24.37 27.40 3.72
N GLN A 533 -24.44 27.38 2.39
CA GLN A 533 -25.68 27.54 1.64
C GLN A 533 -26.37 26.19 1.46
N ARG A 534 -27.68 26.12 1.69
CA ARG A 534 -28.50 24.91 1.50
C ARG A 534 -28.52 24.50 0.03
N VAL A 535 -28.15 23.24 -0.24
CA VAL A 535 -28.08 22.68 -1.60
C VAL A 535 -29.26 21.74 -1.81
N LYS A 536 -30.02 21.98 -2.87
CA LYS A 536 -31.17 21.13 -3.28
C LYS A 536 -30.78 20.06 -4.32
N ARG A 537 -29.64 20.22 -4.98
CA ARG A 537 -29.08 19.28 -5.97
C ARG A 537 -27.57 19.15 -5.72
N TYR A 538 -27.02 17.97 -5.94
CA TYR A 538 -25.60 17.67 -5.77
C TYR A 538 -24.92 17.65 -7.16
N GLY A 539 -23.98 18.55 -7.41
CA GLY A 539 -22.96 18.36 -8.45
C GLY A 539 -21.68 17.76 -7.84
N ARG A 540 -20.67 17.48 -8.65
CA ARG A 540 -19.35 17.06 -8.13
C ARG A 540 -18.83 18.09 -7.14
N GLY A 541 -18.44 17.66 -5.94
CA GLY A 541 -17.91 18.57 -4.93
C GLY A 541 -17.99 18.07 -3.49
N ILE A 542 -17.65 18.95 -2.57
CA ILE A 542 -17.65 18.69 -1.13
C ILE A 542 -18.85 19.39 -0.49
N TYR A 543 -19.62 18.65 0.30
CA TYR A 543 -20.83 19.11 0.97
C TYR A 543 -20.79 18.75 2.47
N VAL A 544 -21.65 19.39 3.26
CA VAL A 544 -21.85 19.05 4.67
C VAL A 544 -23.30 18.61 4.86
N LYS A 545 -23.52 17.39 5.32
CA LYS A 545 -24.83 16.81 5.63
C LYS A 545 -24.80 16.25 7.05
N ASN A 546 -25.73 16.70 7.89
CA ASN A 546 -25.77 16.30 9.31
C ASN A 546 -24.44 16.50 10.06
N GLY A 547 -23.74 17.62 9.77
CA GLY A 547 -22.44 17.92 10.38
C GLY A 547 -21.25 17.13 9.83
N LYS A 548 -21.46 16.19 8.92
CA LYS A 548 -20.40 15.38 8.30
C LYS A 548 -20.09 15.88 6.88
N LYS A 549 -18.80 15.87 6.55
CA LYS A 549 -18.30 16.18 5.20
C LYS A 549 -18.63 15.00 4.27
N ILE A 550 -19.28 15.27 3.14
CA ILE A 550 -19.48 14.29 2.06
C ILE A 550 -18.80 14.78 0.79
N ILE A 551 -18.22 13.87 0.04
CA ILE A 551 -17.56 14.15 -1.25
C ILE A 551 -18.36 13.42 -2.32
N ILE A 552 -18.81 14.16 -3.33
CA ILE A 552 -19.47 13.61 -4.52
C ILE A 552 -18.51 13.77 -5.68
N HIS A 553 -18.14 12.65 -6.27
CA HIS A 553 -17.16 12.55 -7.36
C HIS A 553 -17.80 12.68 -8.73
#